data_a63884296fc1035c90a800748ad8a30b
#
_entry.id   a63884296fc1035c90a800748ad8a30b
#
_cell.length_a   1.000
_cell.length_b   1.000
_cell.length_c   1.000
_cell.angle_alpha   90.00
_cell.angle_beta   90.00
_cell.angle_gamma   90.00
#
_symmetry.space_group_name_H-M   'P 1'
#
loop_
_entity.id
_entity.type
_entity.pdbx_description
1 polymer ?
#
loop_
_entity_poly.entity_id
_entity_poly.type
_entity_poly.pdbx_seq_one_letter_code
_entity_poly.pdbx_strand_id
1 'polypeptide(L)' 'MLINKTLVKRMKDTYLPGTRIMLDSMGDDPRPIPPGTKGTVRTVDDMGTVHCDFDNGRRLGLVSGEDYFHTISE' A
#
# COMPACT_ATOMS: atom_id res chain seq x y z
N MET A 1 17.28 3.10 -12.01
CA MET A 1 17.11 2.84 -10.58
C MET A 1 17.20 1.35 -10.32
N LEU A 2 17.98 0.96 -9.32
CA LEU A 2 18.09 -0.44 -8.93
C LEU A 2 16.95 -0.80 -7.98
N ILE A 3 16.21 -1.86 -8.32
CA ILE A 3 15.15 -2.37 -7.46
C ILE A 3 15.80 -3.28 -6.41
N ASN A 4 15.52 -3.01 -5.14
CA ASN A 4 16.01 -3.84 -4.05
C ASN A 4 15.12 -5.08 -3.91
N LYS A 5 15.58 -6.19 -4.46
CA LYS A 5 14.81 -7.45 -4.47
C LYS A 5 14.52 -7.97 -3.07
N THR A 6 15.43 -7.73 -2.12
CA THR A 6 15.24 -8.14 -0.73
C THR A 6 14.09 -7.35 -0.10
N LEU A 7 14.04 -6.04 -0.36
CA LEU A 7 12.95 -5.20 0.12
C LEU A 7 11.61 -5.62 -0.50
N VAL A 8 11.59 -5.87 -1.80
CA VAL A 8 10.37 -6.29 -2.50
C VAL A 8 9.84 -7.61 -1.91
N LYS A 9 10.75 -8.58 -1.68
CA LYS A 9 10.35 -9.84 -1.07
C LYS A 9 9.76 -9.62 0.32
N ARG A 10 10.40 -8.76 1.12
CA ARG A 10 9.92 -8.44 2.46
C ARG A 10 8.54 -7.77 2.40
N MET A 11 8.34 -6.89 1.44
CA MET A 11 7.04 -6.25 1.23
C MET A 11 5.97 -7.28 0.88
N LYS A 12 6.28 -8.23 -0.02
CA LYS A 12 5.36 -9.29 -0.39
C LYS A 12 5.01 -10.19 0.80
N ASP A 13 5.99 -10.49 1.65
CA ASP A 13 5.79 -11.33 2.83
C ASP A 13 4.98 -10.61 3.91
N THR A 14 5.14 -9.30 4.03
CA THR A 14 4.45 -8.48 5.03
C THR A 14 3.02 -8.15 4.62
N TYR A 15 2.83 -7.80 3.34
CA TYR A 15 1.53 -7.36 2.82
C TYR A 15 0.92 -8.43 1.92
N LEU A 16 0.51 -9.53 2.53
CA LEU A 16 -0.15 -10.62 1.82
C LEU A 16 -1.52 -10.17 1.30
N PRO A 17 -2.00 -10.74 0.19
CA PRO A 17 -3.36 -10.45 -0.28
C PRO A 17 -4.38 -10.67 0.83
N GLY A 18 -5.28 -9.72 0.99
CA GLY A 18 -6.29 -9.74 2.05
C GLY A 18 -5.87 -9.01 3.31
N THR A 19 -4.62 -8.58 3.44
CA THR A 19 -4.17 -7.80 4.60
C THR A 19 -4.94 -6.48 4.66
N ARG A 20 -5.45 -6.15 5.83
CA ARG A 20 -6.13 -4.87 6.06
C ARG A 20 -5.12 -3.82 6.47
N ILE A 21 -5.24 -2.64 5.89
CA ILE A 21 -4.36 -1.52 6.16
C ILE A 21 -5.17 -0.24 6.39
N MET A 22 -4.53 0.73 7.03
CA MET A 22 -5.06 2.09 7.14
C MET A 22 -4.04 3.05 6.56
N LEU A 23 -4.51 3.98 5.73
CA LEU A 23 -3.67 5.01 5.15
C LEU A 23 -3.41 6.12 6.17
N ASP A 24 -2.15 6.45 6.38
CA ASP A 24 -1.74 7.54 7.27
C ASP A 24 -1.54 8.84 6.51
N SER A 25 -0.85 8.78 5.37
CA SER A 25 -0.71 9.93 4.48
C SER A 25 -0.26 9.47 3.10
N MET A 26 -0.57 10.26 2.07
CA MET A 26 -0.11 10.01 0.71
C MET A 26 0.92 11.05 0.30
N GLY A 27 1.77 10.65 -0.66
CA GLY A 27 2.62 11.57 -1.38
C GLY A 27 1.83 12.43 -2.36
N ASP A 28 2.55 13.01 -3.32
CA ASP A 28 1.95 13.86 -4.35
C ASP A 28 1.01 13.07 -5.24
N ASP A 29 -0.28 13.33 -5.08
CA ASP A 29 -1.31 12.73 -5.92
C ASP A 29 -2.37 13.81 -6.18
N PRO A 30 -2.80 14.02 -7.43
CA PRO A 30 -3.82 15.02 -7.76
C PRO A 30 -5.15 14.77 -7.05
N ARG A 31 -5.43 13.52 -6.67
CA ARG A 31 -6.67 13.13 -6.00
C ARG A 31 -6.35 12.19 -4.85
N PRO A 32 -5.73 12.69 -3.78
CA PRO A 32 -5.29 11.83 -2.68
C PRO A 32 -6.47 11.20 -1.94
N ILE A 33 -6.23 9.97 -1.48
CA ILE A 33 -7.17 9.30 -0.59
C ILE A 33 -6.99 9.93 0.81
N PRO A 34 -8.08 10.29 1.50
CA PRO A 34 -7.96 10.92 2.81
C PRO A 34 -7.27 10.03 3.84
N PRO A 35 -6.43 10.61 4.71
CA PRO A 35 -5.87 9.87 5.84
C PRO A 35 -6.96 9.21 6.69
N GLY A 36 -6.67 8.02 7.20
CA GLY A 36 -7.63 7.24 7.99
C GLY A 36 -8.51 6.34 7.16
N THR A 37 -8.40 6.40 5.84
CA THR A 37 -9.15 5.49 4.96
C THR A 37 -8.55 4.09 5.06
N LYS A 38 -9.40 3.09 5.25
CA LYS A 38 -8.98 1.69 5.31
C LYS A 38 -9.05 1.04 3.95
N GLY A 39 -8.24 0.02 3.77
CA GLY A 39 -8.21 -0.72 2.52
C GLY A 39 -7.72 -2.15 2.71
N THR A 40 -7.79 -2.91 1.62
CA THR A 40 -7.36 -4.30 1.59
C THR A 40 -6.29 -4.47 0.52
N VAL A 41 -5.19 -5.11 0.89
CA VAL A 41 -4.11 -5.40 -0.07
C VAL A 41 -4.60 -6.43 -1.08
N ARG A 42 -4.41 -6.12 -2.35
CA ARG A 42 -4.65 -7.06 -3.45
C ARG A 42 -3.38 -7.85 -3.78
N THR A 43 -2.28 -7.14 -3.94
CA THR A 43 -1.00 -7.75 -4.30
C THR A 43 0.11 -6.72 -4.11
N VAL A 44 1.34 -7.22 -4.05
CA VAL A 44 2.54 -6.38 -4.13
C VAL A 44 3.25 -6.76 -5.42
N ASP A 45 3.55 -5.77 -6.26
CA ASP A 45 4.20 -6.03 -7.54
C ASP A 45 5.73 -6.14 -7.39
N ASP A 46 6.40 -6.41 -8.50
CA ASP A 46 7.85 -6.63 -8.50
C ASP A 46 8.65 -5.36 -8.26
N MET A 47 8.01 -4.22 -8.26
CA MET A 47 8.61 -2.94 -7.90
C MET A 47 8.41 -2.58 -6.44
N GLY A 48 7.66 -3.41 -5.70
CA GLY A 48 7.35 -3.17 -4.30
C GLY A 48 6.15 -2.27 -4.06
N THR A 49 5.38 -1.96 -5.11
CA THR A 49 4.15 -1.18 -4.96
C THR A 49 3.05 -2.07 -4.37
N VAL A 50 2.42 -1.59 -3.31
CA VAL A 50 1.34 -2.30 -2.63
C VAL A 50 0.01 -1.86 -3.22
N HIS A 51 -0.59 -2.71 -4.02
CA HIS A 51 -1.87 -2.40 -4.68
C HIS A 51 -3.03 -2.70 -3.74
N CYS A 52 -3.82 -1.67 -3.45
CA CYS A 52 -4.91 -1.76 -2.48
C CYS A 52 -6.25 -1.40 -3.09
N ASP A 53 -7.29 -2.09 -2.61
CA ASP A 53 -8.68 -1.69 -2.80
C ASP A 53 -9.13 -0.99 -1.53
N PHE A 54 -9.39 0.31 -1.62
CA PHE A 54 -9.83 1.09 -0.47
C PHE A 54 -11.34 0.98 -0.27
N ASP A 55 -11.77 1.09 0.99
CA ASP A 55 -13.18 0.92 1.35
C ASP A 55 -14.07 2.03 0.77
N ASN A 56 -13.48 3.14 0.31
CA ASN A 56 -14.19 4.21 -0.37
C ASN A 56 -14.41 3.93 -1.87
N GLY A 57 -14.07 2.74 -2.34
CA GLY A 57 -14.25 2.33 -3.73
C GLY A 57 -13.06 2.62 -4.64
N ARG A 58 -12.01 3.26 -4.15
CA ARG A 58 -10.85 3.58 -4.96
C ARG A 58 -9.81 2.47 -4.92
N ARG A 59 -9.08 2.34 -6.02
CA ARG A 59 -7.94 1.43 -6.15
C ARG A 59 -6.69 2.24 -6.38
N LEU A 60 -5.64 1.97 -5.62
CA LEU A 60 -4.41 2.73 -5.74
C LEU A 60 -3.23 1.88 -5.30
N GLY A 61 -2.06 2.13 -5.92
CA GLY A 61 -0.80 1.54 -5.49
C GLY A 61 -0.12 2.46 -4.49
N LEU A 62 0.34 1.89 -3.38
CA LEU A 62 1.06 2.62 -2.34
C LEU A 62 2.56 2.32 -2.47
N VAL A 63 3.37 3.38 -2.44
CA VAL A 63 4.82 3.29 -2.62
C VAL A 63 5.49 3.59 -1.28
N SER A 64 6.29 2.64 -0.80
CA SER A 64 7.06 2.80 0.44
C SER A 64 7.99 4.01 0.32
N GLY A 65 7.94 4.88 1.33
CA GLY A 65 8.75 6.11 1.34
C GLY A 65 8.02 7.33 0.80
N GLU A 66 6.97 7.15 0.02
CA GLU A 66 6.14 8.25 -0.48
C GLU A 66 4.77 8.26 0.18
N ASP A 67 4.22 7.07 0.39
CA ASP A 67 2.93 6.88 1.02
C ASP A 67 3.13 6.16 2.35
N TYR A 68 2.42 6.59 3.38
CA TYR A 68 2.56 6.03 4.73
C TYR A 68 1.26 5.36 5.14
N PHE A 69 1.39 4.11 5.54
CA PHE A 69 0.24 3.29 5.93
C PHE A 69 0.71 2.22 6.91
N HIS A 70 -0.22 1.60 7.59
CA HIS A 70 0.10 0.52 8.53
C HIS A 70 -0.97 -0.56 8.49
N THR A 71 -0.58 -1.77 8.89
CA THR A 71 -1.52 -2.89 9.00
C THR A 71 -2.42 -2.71 10.20
N ILE A 72 -3.66 -3.13 10.08
CA ILE A 72 -4.63 -3.09 11.18
C ILE A 72 -5.23 -4.47 11.38
N SER A 73 -5.73 -4.69 12.59
CA SER A 73 -6.42 -5.94 12.96
C SER A 73 -7.92 -5.74 12.88
N GLU A 74 -8.54 -6.31 11.84
CA GLU A 74 -9.99 -6.33 11.76
C GLU A 74 -10.49 -7.46 10.85
#